data_e545c153753d6f83432e49a40911cc6e
#
_entry.id   e545c153753d6f83432e49a40911cc6e
#
_cell.length_a   1.000
_cell.length_b   1.000
_cell.length_c   1.000
_cell.angle_alpha   90.00
_cell.angle_beta   90.00
_cell.angle_gamma   90.00
#
_symmetry.space_group_name_H-M   'P 1'
#
loop_
_entity.id
_entity.type
_entity.pdbx_description
1 polymer ?
#
loop_
_entity_poly.entity_id
_entity_poly.type
_entity_poly.pdbx_seq_one_letter_code
_entity_poly.pdbx_strand_id
1 'polypeptide(L)'
;MAEAKLPRDIAAMSFEDALAELEQIVRRLEDGKSRLDDAIASYERGAALKRHCEAKLREAQAKIEKSSLGPDGAASASPAGMDRGET
;
A
#
# COMPACT_ATOMS: atom_id res chain seq x y z
N MET A 1 6.85 14.22 15.13
CA MET A 1 6.76 13.86 14.76
C MET A 1 6.68 13.30 14.21
N ALA A 2 6.55 13.24 14.23
CA ALA A 2 6.60 12.58 13.62
C ALA A 2 6.29 11.80 12.62
N GLU A 3 5.78 12.16 11.90
CA GLU A 3 5.56 11.56 10.78
C GLU A 3 6.72 11.48 10.05
N ALA A 4 7.31 10.46 10.06
CA ALA A 4 8.53 10.26 9.35
C ALA A 4 8.29 10.33 7.87
N LYS A 5 9.20 10.89 7.15
CA LYS A 5 9.14 10.85 5.73
C LYS A 5 9.49 9.46 5.27
N LEU A 6 9.00 9.08 4.12
CA LEU A 6 9.38 7.80 3.55
C LEU A 6 10.84 7.83 3.15
N PRO A 7 11.59 6.75 3.37
CA PRO A 7 12.93 6.63 2.82
C PRO A 7 12.89 6.82 1.32
N ARG A 8 13.94 7.41 0.77
CA ARG A 8 13.99 7.70 -0.65
C ARG A 8 13.84 6.47 -1.51
N ASP A 9 14.45 5.37 -1.10
CA ASP A 9 14.38 4.15 -1.88
C ASP A 9 12.95 3.64 -1.93
N ILE A 10 12.23 3.75 -0.84
CA ILE A 10 10.84 3.31 -0.83
C ILE A 10 9.99 4.24 -1.69
N ALA A 11 10.23 5.54 -1.56
CA ALA A 11 9.43 6.51 -2.32
C ALA A 11 9.55 6.29 -3.82
N ALA A 12 10.66 5.71 -4.28
CA ALA A 12 10.90 5.45 -5.68
C ALA A 12 10.38 4.09 -6.16
N MET A 13 9.89 3.27 -5.26
CA MET A 13 9.46 1.92 -5.61
C MET A 13 8.09 1.92 -6.28
N SER A 14 7.89 0.96 -7.17
CA SER A 14 6.55 0.70 -7.67
C SER A 14 5.70 0.10 -6.56
N PHE A 15 4.39 0.15 -6.72
CA PHE A 15 3.49 -0.51 -5.78
C PHE A 15 3.83 -1.99 -5.66
N GLU A 16 4.06 -2.64 -6.80
CA GLU A 16 4.31 -4.09 -6.80
C GLU A 16 5.59 -4.44 -6.06
N ASP A 17 6.64 -3.66 -6.27
CA ASP A 17 7.90 -3.96 -5.59
C ASP A 17 7.78 -3.69 -4.10
N ALA A 18 7.10 -2.62 -3.73
CA ALA A 18 6.91 -2.31 -2.31
C ALA A 18 6.09 -3.39 -1.63
N LEU A 19 5.04 -3.86 -2.30
CA LEU A 19 4.21 -4.91 -1.74
C LEU A 19 5.00 -6.21 -1.57
N ALA A 20 5.82 -6.55 -2.55
CA ALA A 20 6.62 -7.77 -2.47
C ALA A 20 7.59 -7.71 -1.30
N GLU A 21 8.22 -6.57 -1.10
CA GLU A 21 9.14 -6.44 0.03
C GLU A 21 8.38 -6.49 1.35
N LEU A 22 7.23 -5.84 1.41
CA LEU A 22 6.42 -5.87 2.63
C LEU A 22 6.03 -7.30 2.98
N GLU A 23 5.65 -8.08 1.99
CA GLU A 23 5.28 -9.48 2.22
C GLU A 23 6.46 -10.28 2.77
N GLN A 24 7.66 -10.02 2.28
CA GLN A 24 8.84 -10.69 2.80
C GLN A 24 9.10 -10.33 4.26
N ILE A 25 8.91 -9.05 4.59
CA ILE A 25 9.12 -8.60 5.96
C ILE A 25 8.13 -9.27 6.89
N VAL A 26 6.87 -9.34 6.48
CA VAL A 26 5.84 -9.97 7.30
C VAL A 26 6.19 -11.44 7.56
N ARG A 27 6.64 -12.13 6.52
CA ARG A 27 7.02 -13.54 6.69
C ARG A 27 8.19 -13.70 7.66
N ARG A 28 9.18 -12.81 7.58
CA ARG A 28 10.32 -12.89 8.51
C ARG A 28 9.90 -12.62 9.94
N LEU A 29 8.99 -11.67 10.14
CA LEU A 29 8.52 -11.36 11.48
C LEU A 29 7.67 -12.50 12.04
N GLU A 30 6.87 -13.12 11.19
CA GLU A 30 6.04 -14.25 11.62
C GLU A 30 6.88 -15.45 11.97
N ASP A 31 8.03 -15.60 11.31
CA ASP A 31 8.92 -16.71 11.58
C ASP A 31 9.51 -16.62 12.98
N GLY A 32 9.64 -15.43 13.51
CA GLY A 32 10.09 -15.26 14.89
C GLY A 32 11.54 -15.58 15.16
N LYS A 33 12.35 -15.69 14.12
CA LYS A 33 13.75 -16.05 14.30
C LYS A 33 14.70 -14.87 14.25
N SER A 34 14.19 -13.68 14.00
CA SER A 34 15.03 -12.51 13.93
C SER A 34 15.48 -12.07 15.30
N ARG A 35 16.65 -11.48 15.35
CA ARG A 35 17.06 -10.82 16.58
C ARG A 35 16.13 -9.63 16.79
N LEU A 36 15.97 -9.25 18.05
CA LEU A 36 15.02 -8.20 18.40
C LEU A 36 15.30 -6.89 17.65
N ASP A 37 16.57 -6.47 17.60
CA ASP A 37 16.90 -5.24 16.91
C ASP A 37 16.52 -5.30 15.43
N ASP A 38 16.76 -6.45 14.81
CA ASP A 38 16.45 -6.64 13.40
C ASP A 38 14.95 -6.68 13.19
N ALA A 39 14.22 -7.26 14.13
CA ALA A 39 12.77 -7.30 14.02
C ALA A 39 12.18 -5.90 14.11
N ILE A 40 12.73 -5.06 14.99
CA ILE A 40 12.27 -3.70 15.11
C ILE A 40 12.54 -2.91 13.82
N ALA A 41 13.75 -3.05 13.28
CA ALA A 41 14.08 -2.37 12.03
C ALA A 41 13.21 -2.84 10.89
N SER A 42 12.93 -4.14 10.83
CA SER A 42 12.05 -4.69 9.81
C SER A 42 10.64 -4.16 9.95
N TYR A 43 10.16 -4.10 11.19
CA TYR A 43 8.83 -3.57 11.44
C TYR A 43 8.72 -2.12 10.97
N GLU A 44 9.74 -1.31 11.27
CA GLU A 44 9.73 0.10 10.87
C GLU A 44 9.74 0.25 9.36
N ARG A 45 10.55 -0.56 8.70
CA ARG A 45 10.59 -0.50 7.24
C ARG A 45 9.27 -0.99 6.66
N GLY A 46 8.69 -2.03 7.25
CA GLY A 46 7.39 -2.53 6.82
C GLY A 46 6.31 -1.47 6.93
N ALA A 47 6.34 -0.68 8.02
CA ALA A 47 5.37 0.39 8.18
C ALA A 47 5.52 1.45 7.08
N ALA A 48 6.76 1.77 6.70
CA ALA A 48 6.99 2.72 5.61
C ALA A 48 6.52 2.17 4.28
N LEU A 49 6.78 0.89 4.01
CA LEU A 49 6.32 0.25 2.78
C LEU A 49 4.79 0.24 2.73
N LYS A 50 4.16 -0.03 3.86
CA LYS A 50 2.70 -0.03 3.92
C LYS A 50 2.14 1.34 3.57
N ARG A 51 2.72 2.40 4.14
CA ARG A 51 2.26 3.76 3.84
C ARG A 51 2.42 4.08 2.36
N HIS A 52 3.53 3.65 1.77
CA HIS A 52 3.78 3.88 0.35
C HIS A 52 2.73 3.16 -0.51
N CYS A 53 2.45 1.90 -0.18
CA CYS A 53 1.44 1.14 -0.91
C CYS A 53 0.07 1.80 -0.79
N GLU A 54 -0.27 2.26 0.40
CA GLU A 54 -1.57 2.92 0.59
C GLU A 54 -1.67 4.20 -0.22
N ALA A 55 -0.58 4.95 -0.29
CA ALA A 55 -0.58 6.17 -1.09
C ALA A 55 -0.75 5.86 -2.56
N LYS A 56 -0.08 4.81 -3.04
CA LYS A 56 -0.20 4.41 -4.44
C LYS A 56 -1.62 3.95 -4.76
N LEU A 57 -2.24 3.24 -3.84
CA LEU A 57 -3.63 2.82 -4.03
C LEU A 57 -4.58 4.02 -4.09
N ARG A 58 -4.34 5.02 -3.25
CA ARG A 58 -5.17 6.22 -3.29
C ARG A 58 -5.00 6.96 -4.61
N GLU A 59 -3.78 7.02 -5.13
CA GLU A 59 -3.54 7.64 -6.44
C GLU A 59 -4.29 6.91 -7.52
N ALA A 60 -4.26 5.58 -7.48
CA ALA A 60 -4.94 4.77 -8.47
C ALA A 60 -6.45 4.95 -8.37
N GLN A 61 -6.97 4.99 -7.16
CA GLN A 61 -8.39 5.21 -6.96
C GLN A 61 -8.83 6.56 -7.52
N ALA A 62 -8.02 7.59 -7.30
CA ALA A 62 -8.34 8.91 -7.80
C ALA A 62 -8.38 8.93 -9.33
N LYS A 63 -7.47 8.21 -9.97
CA LYS A 63 -7.45 8.12 -11.41
C LYS A 63 -8.67 7.38 -11.94
N ILE A 64 -9.04 6.32 -11.28
CA ILE A 64 -10.20 5.54 -11.68
C ILE A 64 -11.45 6.38 -11.54
N GLU A 65 -11.58 7.10 -10.45
CA GLU A 65 -12.74 7.93 -10.21
C GLU A 65 -12.85 9.03 -11.26
N LYS A 66 -11.74 9.62 -11.63
CA LYS A 66 -11.76 10.62 -12.67
C LYS A 66 -12.23 10.05 -13.99
N SER A 67 -11.77 8.87 -14.33
CA SER A 67 -12.17 8.22 -15.55
C SER A 67 -13.63 7.86 -15.51
N SER A 68 -14.10 7.40 -14.38
CA SER A 68 -15.49 6.98 -14.26
C SER A 68 -16.44 8.14 -14.32
N LEU A 69 -15.95 9.32 -14.00
CA LEU A 69 -16.79 10.48 -14.02
C LEU A 69 -16.90 11.11 -15.39
N GLY A 70 -16.62 10.36 -16.38
CA GLY A 70 -16.86 10.82 -17.73
C GLY A 70 -18.34 11.05 -17.93
N PRO A 71 -18.70 11.40 -19.10
CA PRO A 71 -20.08 11.77 -19.36
C PRO A 71 -21.10 10.80 -18.86
N ASP A 72 -20.76 9.54 -18.86
CA ASP A 72 -21.70 8.62 -18.42
C ASP A 72 -21.41 8.17 -17.07
N GLY A 73 -20.67 8.78 -16.51
CA GLY A 73 -20.42 8.52 -15.23
C GLY A 73 -20.70 7.59 -14.47
N ALA A 74 -20.94 7.53 -14.70
CA ALA A 74 -21.16 6.92 -14.12
C ALA A 74 -21.02 5.91 -13.63
N ALA A 75 -21.15 5.69 -13.80
CA ALA A 75 -21.08 4.75 -13.41
C ALA A 75 -20.65 4.23 -12.64
N SER A 76 -20.83 4.25 -12.65
CA SER A 76 -20.51 3.72 -12.05
C SER A 76 -20.16 3.26 -11.27
N ALA A 77 -20.33 3.14 -11.22
CA ALA A 77 -19.90 2.73 -10.49
C ALA A 77 -19.64 2.15 -9.77
N SER A 78 -19.82 1.89 -9.70
CA SER A 78 -19.52 1.39 -8.93
C SER A 78 -19.05 0.83 -8.42
N PRO A 79 -18.71 0.71 -8.32
CA PRO A 79 -18.21 0.03 -7.70
C PRO A 79 -18.27 -0.43 -6.92
N ALA A 80 -18.77 -0.24 -7.08
CA ALA A 80 -18.78 -0.60 -6.34
C ALA A 80 -18.84 -1.35 -6.19
N GLY A 81 -19.08 -1.43 -6.60
CA GLY A 81 -19.07 -2.22 -6.28
C GLY A 81 -18.59 -2.98 -6.28
N MET A 82 -18.25 -3.10 -6.51
CA MET A 82 -17.77 -3.83 -6.18
C MET A 82 -17.65 -4.17 -5.31
N ASP A 83 -18.21 -3.94 -5.20
CA ASP A 83 -18.24 -4.23 -4.21
C ASP A 83 -18.58 -4.73 -3.70
N ARG A 84 -18.83 -4.85 -3.83
CA ARG A 84 -19.18 -5.31 -3.15
C ARG A 84 -19.15 -6.01 -2.70
N GLY A 85 -19.17 -5.96 -3.13
CA GLY A 85 -19.19 -6.70 -2.56
C GLY A 85 -19.34 -7.20 -2.39
N GLU A 86 -19.45 -7.17 -2.60
CA GLU A 86 -19.57 -7.63 -2.20
C GLU A 86 -19.65 -8.08 -1.89
N THR A 87 -19.80 -8.06 -2.17
CA THR A 87 -19.99 -8.46 -1.53
C THR A 87 -20.04 -8.59 -0.99
#